data_effb76ddbcc84a30373596d2a9b0860f
#
_entry.id   effb76ddbcc84a30373596d2a9b0860f
#
_cell.length_a   1.000
_cell.length_b   1.000
_cell.length_c   1.000
_cell.angle_alpha   90.00
_cell.angle_beta   90.00
_cell.angle_gamma   90.00
#
_symmetry.space_group_name_H-M   'P 1'
#
loop_
_entity.id
_entity.type
_entity.pdbx_description
1 polymer ?
#
loop_
_entity_poly.entity_id
_entity_poly.type
_entity_poly.pdbx_seq_one_letter_code
_entity_poly.pdbx_strand_id
1 'polypeptide(L)'
;MHPDQLIFPFCPDDCCPGPADTNKANFPPTHLANVLTDKQTPMDKQTSCAQAVVKSLKGKTLHVPNLYGIFKGWPVKKTNPHYKRIIPIVEEAFDRLIKSPLLREKYREANYARFVSLYYPHPDWEQIQTLALYIIWLFCWDDAIDQQGSDDLSNDLLRAKTRHDNTIVVLEHVLGLGFDDGSLIQYDHANTELKAIGAQLQKAYIRAKEQRQTFMTQMKRYINNCHEEQAMRLQGDLPDLQAYSELRHGTAAVWTLCALIEYGLAENMPEHIRYMKEVQTIWEETSRGIWITNDILSLKKEIPQDAAKAESVVNAVPILMGEGKSLQQAVGALLTELQDSVAIFELAASILEEAVGEKNQEIIRKYCDACRCMVTGSVQFTLESTRYKLAGCMNKDGSLDILL
;
A
#
# COMPACT_ATOMS: atom_id res chain seq x y z
N MET A 1 -9.51 -25.08 -57.96
CA MET A 1 -8.27 -24.34 -58.16
C MET A 1 -7.64 -24.15 -56.81
N HIS A 2 -6.50 -24.81 -56.59
CA HIS A 2 -5.75 -24.84 -55.33
C HIS A 2 -5.04 -23.51 -55.05
N PRO A 3 -4.87 -23.11 -53.78
CA PRO A 3 -3.92 -22.07 -53.41
C PRO A 3 -2.54 -22.69 -53.13
N ASP A 4 -1.54 -22.03 -53.66
CA ASP A 4 -0.14 -22.44 -53.60
C ASP A 4 0.52 -22.17 -52.25
N GLN A 5 1.33 -23.13 -51.89
CA GLN A 5 2.26 -23.25 -50.78
C GLN A 5 3.35 -22.15 -50.80
N LEU A 6 3.64 -21.57 -49.68
CA LEU A 6 4.91 -20.93 -49.37
C LEU A 6 5.67 -21.78 -48.35
N ILE A 7 6.69 -22.45 -48.88
CA ILE A 7 7.66 -23.29 -48.18
C ILE A 7 8.72 -22.36 -47.58
N PHE A 8 8.96 -22.41 -46.26
CA PHE A 8 10.15 -21.89 -45.62
C PHE A 8 11.14 -23.03 -45.36
N PRO A 9 12.46 -22.83 -45.58
CA PRO A 9 13.45 -23.90 -45.52
C PRO A 9 13.80 -24.26 -44.06
N PHE A 10 13.93 -25.56 -43.87
CA PHE A 10 14.52 -26.23 -42.71
C PHE A 10 15.96 -25.79 -42.49
N CYS A 11 16.30 -25.51 -41.21
CA CYS A 11 17.69 -25.45 -40.76
C CYS A 11 17.93 -26.63 -39.80
N PRO A 12 19.03 -27.38 -39.98
CA PRO A 12 19.27 -28.60 -39.22
C PRO A 12 19.95 -28.36 -37.88
N ASP A 13 19.60 -29.19 -36.96
CA ASP A 13 20.24 -29.75 -35.78
C ASP A 13 21.36 -28.98 -34.99
N ASP A 14 21.22 -29.11 -33.69
CA ASP A 14 22.21 -28.89 -32.64
C ASP A 14 22.34 -27.45 -32.10
N CYS A 15 21.49 -27.14 -31.11
CA CYS A 15 21.85 -26.42 -29.88
C CYS A 15 20.62 -26.25 -28.98
N CYS A 16 20.26 -27.28 -28.22
CA CYS A 16 19.43 -27.10 -27.03
C CYS A 16 20.33 -26.74 -25.83
N PRO A 17 20.27 -25.55 -25.29
CA PRO A 17 20.74 -25.32 -23.93
C PRO A 17 19.65 -25.82 -22.98
N GLY A 18 20.06 -26.56 -21.96
CA GLY A 18 19.23 -27.06 -20.87
C GLY A 18 18.53 -25.93 -20.10
N PRO A 19 17.62 -26.27 -19.18
CA PRO A 19 16.75 -25.31 -18.53
C PRO A 19 17.58 -24.28 -17.75
N ALA A 20 17.49 -23.02 -18.17
CA ALA A 20 18.09 -21.90 -17.50
C ALA A 20 17.42 -21.69 -16.15
N ASP A 21 18.27 -21.68 -15.14
CA ASP A 21 17.97 -21.35 -13.74
C ASP A 21 17.47 -19.88 -13.66
N THR A 22 16.15 -19.68 -13.62
CA THR A 22 15.51 -18.34 -13.65
C THR A 22 15.46 -17.67 -12.29
N ASN A 23 16.39 -17.95 -11.39
CA ASN A 23 16.45 -17.37 -10.04
C ASN A 23 17.57 -16.34 -9.82
N LYS A 24 17.88 -15.54 -10.84
CA LYS A 24 18.72 -14.34 -10.63
C LYS A 24 18.13 -13.15 -11.38
N ALA A 25 17.15 -12.49 -10.77
CA ALA A 25 16.91 -11.09 -11.06
C ALA A 25 18.13 -10.30 -10.55
N ASN A 26 19.06 -9.99 -11.44
CA ASN A 26 20.15 -9.08 -11.15
C ASN A 26 19.58 -7.66 -11.03
N PHE A 27 19.32 -7.23 -9.81
CA PHE A 27 19.25 -5.80 -9.50
C PHE A 27 20.67 -5.23 -9.53
N PRO A 28 20.90 -4.05 -10.12
CA PRO A 28 22.21 -3.41 -10.06
C PRO A 28 22.57 -3.15 -8.59
N PRO A 29 23.84 -3.29 -8.21
CA PRO A 29 24.27 -3.05 -6.82
C PRO A 29 24.03 -1.57 -6.49
N THR A 30 23.21 -1.32 -5.48
CA THR A 30 23.02 -0.02 -4.89
C THR A 30 24.34 0.55 -4.41
N HIS A 31 24.61 1.82 -4.73
CA HIS A 31 25.81 2.59 -4.37
C HIS A 31 25.99 2.87 -2.86
N LEU A 32 25.44 2.01 -1.97
CA LEU A 32 25.39 2.24 -0.52
C LEU A 32 26.55 1.65 0.29
N ALA A 33 27.57 1.06 -0.35
CA ALA A 33 28.63 0.35 0.40
C ALA A 33 29.80 1.23 0.92
N ASN A 34 29.84 2.55 0.65
CA ASN A 34 31.03 3.37 0.94
C ASN A 34 30.81 4.65 1.78
N VAL A 35 29.79 4.74 2.64
CA VAL A 35 29.53 5.97 3.43
C VAL A 35 29.58 5.74 4.96
N LEU A 36 30.38 4.83 5.46
CA LEU A 36 30.46 4.59 6.92
C LEU A 36 31.81 5.00 7.57
N THR A 37 32.56 5.91 7.02
CA THR A 37 33.73 6.49 7.75
C THR A 37 33.95 7.96 7.38
N ASP A 38 33.12 8.85 7.93
CA ASP A 38 33.60 10.22 8.11
C ASP A 38 33.07 10.81 9.43
N LYS A 39 34.01 11.32 10.24
CA LYS A 39 33.76 11.92 11.55
C LYS A 39 32.99 13.22 11.34
N GLN A 40 31.75 13.26 11.84
CA GLN A 40 30.93 14.46 11.86
C GLN A 40 31.57 15.57 12.68
N THR A 41 31.99 16.62 11.99
CA THR A 41 32.14 17.97 12.57
C THR A 41 30.73 18.50 12.92
N PRO A 42 30.53 19.26 14.00
CA PRO A 42 29.22 19.83 14.31
C PRO A 42 28.86 20.83 13.23
N MET A 43 27.99 20.45 12.30
CA MET A 43 27.39 21.40 11.35
C MET A 43 26.47 22.34 12.13
N ASP A 44 26.72 23.63 12.02
CA ASP A 44 25.74 24.67 12.34
C ASP A 44 24.40 24.31 11.68
N LYS A 45 23.31 24.31 12.48
CA LYS A 45 21.97 23.90 12.03
C LYS A 45 21.44 24.86 10.96
N GLN A 46 21.91 24.70 9.74
CA GLN A 46 21.26 25.26 8.58
C GLN A 46 19.95 24.49 8.39
N THR A 47 18.81 25.20 8.45
CA THR A 47 17.48 24.59 8.24
C THR A 47 17.49 23.89 6.89
N SER A 48 17.23 22.57 6.86
CA SER A 48 17.17 21.83 5.60
C SER A 48 16.06 22.39 4.69
N CYS A 49 16.19 22.17 3.37
CA CYS A 49 15.17 22.60 2.40
C CYS A 49 13.80 22.00 2.77
N ALA A 50 13.78 20.74 3.21
CA ALA A 50 12.59 20.04 3.68
C ALA A 50 11.91 20.75 4.86
N GLN A 51 12.69 21.15 5.88
CA GLN A 51 12.17 21.89 7.03
C GLN A 51 11.58 23.24 6.64
N ALA A 52 12.24 23.96 5.71
CA ALA A 52 11.77 25.25 5.24
C ALA A 52 10.41 25.12 4.52
N VAL A 53 10.25 24.09 3.68
CA VAL A 53 8.98 23.78 2.98
C VAL A 53 7.87 23.49 4.00
N VAL A 54 8.10 22.58 4.96
CA VAL A 54 7.10 22.20 5.95
C VAL A 54 6.71 23.38 6.85
N LYS A 55 7.68 24.22 7.27
CA LYS A 55 7.41 25.46 8.02
C LYS A 55 6.54 26.43 7.21
N SER A 56 6.74 26.48 5.89
CA SER A 56 5.96 27.35 5.01
C SER A 56 4.50 26.95 4.87
N LEU A 57 4.15 25.70 5.22
CA LEU A 57 2.78 25.17 5.16
C LEU A 57 1.91 25.64 6.34
N LYS A 58 2.50 25.89 7.50
CA LYS A 58 1.74 26.27 8.70
C LYS A 58 0.92 27.55 8.48
N GLY A 59 -0.37 27.45 8.82
CA GLY A 59 -1.32 28.57 8.68
C GLY A 59 -1.82 28.81 7.25
N LYS A 60 -1.39 28.00 6.27
CA LYS A 60 -1.96 28.05 4.92
C LYS A 60 -3.23 27.21 4.85
N THR A 61 -4.16 27.63 3.99
CA THR A 61 -5.34 26.85 3.65
C THR A 61 -5.05 26.09 2.36
N LEU A 62 -5.23 24.76 2.43
CA LEU A 62 -5.21 23.87 1.28
C LEU A 62 -6.65 23.70 0.79
N HIS A 63 -6.91 24.12 -0.45
CA HIS A 63 -8.18 23.84 -1.11
C HIS A 63 -8.10 22.56 -1.94
N VAL A 64 -9.02 21.61 -1.69
CA VAL A 64 -9.15 20.35 -2.44
C VAL A 64 -10.54 20.28 -3.05
N PRO A 65 -10.69 20.14 -4.38
CA PRO A 65 -11.99 19.99 -4.99
C PRO A 65 -12.67 18.70 -4.55
N ASN A 66 -13.96 18.56 -4.86
CA ASN A 66 -14.68 17.32 -4.60
C ASN A 66 -14.05 16.15 -5.38
N LEU A 67 -13.30 15.29 -4.69
CA LEU A 67 -12.56 14.18 -5.28
C LEU A 67 -13.46 13.15 -5.96
N TYR A 68 -14.72 12.99 -5.52
CA TYR A 68 -15.64 12.05 -6.16
C TYR A 68 -15.99 12.43 -7.60
N GLY A 69 -15.76 13.69 -7.99
CA GLY A 69 -15.89 14.12 -9.38
C GLY A 69 -14.88 13.46 -10.32
N ILE A 70 -13.71 13.07 -9.81
CA ILE A 70 -12.65 12.35 -10.55
C ILE A 70 -13.05 10.88 -10.76
N PHE A 71 -13.67 10.26 -9.77
CA PHE A 71 -14.08 8.85 -9.78
C PHE A 71 -15.49 8.64 -10.34
N LYS A 72 -15.86 9.41 -11.38
CA LYS A 72 -17.17 9.31 -11.97
C LYS A 72 -17.46 7.90 -12.51
N GLY A 73 -18.54 7.28 -12.04
CA GLY A 73 -18.92 5.92 -12.42
C GLY A 73 -18.36 4.82 -11.49
N TRP A 74 -17.43 5.16 -10.61
CA TRP A 74 -16.93 4.20 -9.62
C TRP A 74 -17.90 4.07 -8.44
N PRO A 75 -17.93 2.89 -7.76
CA PRO A 75 -18.75 2.72 -6.58
C PRO A 75 -18.35 3.70 -5.48
N VAL A 76 -19.30 4.39 -4.88
CA VAL A 76 -19.08 5.33 -3.78
C VAL A 76 -19.92 4.88 -2.60
N LYS A 77 -19.34 4.94 -1.37
CA LYS A 77 -20.01 4.58 -0.10
C LYS A 77 -20.48 3.13 -0.03
N LYS A 78 -19.96 2.25 -0.87
CA LYS A 78 -20.26 0.82 -0.80
C LYS A 78 -19.62 0.24 0.45
N THR A 79 -20.42 -0.39 1.29
CA THR A 79 -20.00 -0.88 2.60
C THR A 79 -20.34 -2.36 2.72
N ASN A 80 -19.41 -3.14 3.28
CA ASN A 80 -19.66 -4.55 3.55
C ASN A 80 -20.86 -4.73 4.50
N PRO A 81 -21.80 -5.64 4.21
CA PRO A 81 -22.98 -5.86 5.05
C PRO A 81 -22.64 -6.33 6.46
N HIS A 82 -21.45 -6.89 6.66
CA HIS A 82 -20.97 -7.36 7.96
C HIS A 82 -20.28 -6.28 8.81
N TYR A 83 -20.28 -5.01 8.38
CA TYR A 83 -19.62 -3.91 9.09
C TYR A 83 -19.84 -3.93 10.61
N LYS A 84 -21.11 -4.02 11.05
CA LYS A 84 -21.44 -4.04 12.48
C LYS A 84 -20.91 -5.28 13.20
N ARG A 85 -20.82 -6.42 12.49
CA ARG A 85 -20.38 -7.70 13.06
C ARG A 85 -18.88 -7.79 13.22
N ILE A 86 -18.09 -7.06 12.39
CA ILE A 86 -16.62 -7.06 12.50
C ILE A 86 -16.11 -6.08 13.57
N ILE A 87 -16.92 -5.14 14.05
CA ILE A 87 -16.52 -4.20 15.10
C ILE A 87 -15.91 -4.93 16.32
N PRO A 88 -16.59 -5.90 16.97
CA PRO A 88 -16.01 -6.58 18.12
C PRO A 88 -14.71 -7.34 17.78
N ILE A 89 -14.56 -7.89 16.57
CA ILE A 89 -13.33 -8.57 16.14
C ILE A 89 -12.17 -7.59 16.08
N VAL A 90 -12.42 -6.40 15.52
CA VAL A 90 -11.43 -5.32 15.43
C VAL A 90 -11.04 -4.82 16.82
N GLU A 91 -12.02 -4.65 17.73
CA GLU A 91 -11.78 -4.26 19.13
C GLU A 91 -10.91 -5.26 19.89
N GLU A 92 -11.23 -6.55 19.78
CA GLU A 92 -10.43 -7.63 20.35
C GLU A 92 -9.01 -7.68 19.78
N ALA A 93 -8.84 -7.41 18.47
CA ALA A 93 -7.51 -7.32 17.85
C ALA A 93 -6.71 -6.13 18.42
N PHE A 94 -7.33 -4.97 18.64
CA PHE A 94 -6.66 -3.85 19.30
C PHE A 94 -6.23 -4.20 20.73
N ASP A 95 -7.07 -4.89 21.50
CA ASP A 95 -6.72 -5.30 22.85
C ASP A 95 -5.52 -6.27 22.88
N ARG A 96 -5.38 -7.11 21.87
CA ARG A 96 -4.24 -8.01 21.73
C ARG A 96 -2.99 -7.31 21.20
N LEU A 97 -3.10 -6.39 20.22
CA LEU A 97 -1.97 -5.80 19.51
C LEU A 97 -1.41 -4.54 20.15
N ILE A 98 -2.26 -3.74 20.82
CA ILE A 98 -1.88 -2.41 21.31
C ILE A 98 -1.83 -2.41 22.83
N LYS A 99 -0.63 -2.28 23.41
CA LYS A 99 -0.44 -2.26 24.87
C LYS A 99 -0.91 -0.97 25.52
N SER A 100 -0.75 0.16 24.85
CA SER A 100 -1.11 1.49 25.38
C SER A 100 -2.61 1.74 25.34
N PRO A 101 -3.29 1.95 26.48
CA PRO A 101 -4.72 2.27 26.49
C PRO A 101 -5.07 3.54 25.71
N LEU A 102 -4.21 4.57 25.79
CA LEU A 102 -4.40 5.82 25.06
C LEU A 102 -4.31 5.62 23.55
N LEU A 103 -3.37 4.79 23.10
CA LEU A 103 -3.24 4.48 21.66
C LEU A 103 -4.43 3.63 21.19
N ARG A 104 -4.88 2.65 21.97
CA ARG A 104 -6.09 1.87 21.65
C ARG A 104 -7.31 2.75 21.46
N GLU A 105 -7.51 3.75 22.32
CA GLU A 105 -8.65 4.67 22.19
C GLU A 105 -8.58 5.46 20.88
N LYS A 106 -7.40 5.96 20.49
CA LYS A 106 -7.21 6.62 19.19
C LYS A 106 -7.56 5.71 18.00
N TYR A 107 -7.24 4.42 18.10
CA TYR A 107 -7.57 3.44 17.05
C TYR A 107 -9.07 3.17 17.00
N ARG A 108 -9.75 3.11 18.15
CA ARG A 108 -11.21 3.00 18.23
C ARG A 108 -11.91 4.19 17.59
N GLU A 109 -11.49 5.40 17.96
CA GLU A 109 -12.01 6.65 17.38
C GLU A 109 -11.78 6.74 15.87
N ALA A 110 -10.68 6.17 15.35
CA ALA A 110 -10.38 6.13 13.92
C ALA A 110 -11.30 5.19 13.12
N ASN A 111 -12.00 4.26 13.78
CA ASN A 111 -12.98 3.34 13.19
C ASN A 111 -12.42 2.46 12.06
N TYR A 112 -11.42 1.65 12.36
CA TYR A 112 -10.82 0.75 11.35
C TYR A 112 -11.76 -0.36 10.86
N ALA A 113 -12.81 -0.73 11.61
CA ALA A 113 -13.86 -1.59 11.09
C ALA A 113 -14.55 -0.96 9.86
N ARG A 114 -14.68 0.38 9.86
CA ARG A 114 -15.19 1.14 8.71
C ARG A 114 -14.22 1.06 7.54
N PHE A 115 -12.91 1.21 7.78
CA PHE A 115 -11.88 1.02 6.76
C PHE A 115 -12.02 -0.33 6.06
N VAL A 116 -12.00 -1.42 6.82
CA VAL A 116 -12.14 -2.79 6.29
C VAL A 116 -13.39 -2.93 5.42
N SER A 117 -14.51 -2.42 5.91
CA SER A 117 -15.81 -2.55 5.24
C SER A 117 -15.92 -1.74 3.94
N LEU A 118 -15.18 -0.64 3.82
CA LEU A 118 -15.13 0.19 2.63
C LEU A 118 -14.17 -0.37 1.58
N TYR A 119 -13.02 -0.89 2.02
CA TYR A 119 -12.03 -1.49 1.13
C TYR A 119 -12.50 -2.83 0.56
N TYR A 120 -13.22 -3.62 1.36
CA TYR A 120 -13.72 -4.94 1.01
C TYR A 120 -15.25 -5.02 1.18
N PRO A 121 -16.04 -4.40 0.28
CA PRO A 121 -17.50 -4.41 0.41
C PRO A 121 -18.16 -5.72 -0.01
N HIS A 122 -17.45 -6.62 -0.69
CA HIS A 122 -18.00 -7.84 -1.28
C HIS A 122 -17.81 -9.12 -0.46
N PRO A 123 -16.72 -9.29 0.35
CA PRO A 123 -16.48 -10.54 1.06
C PRO A 123 -17.62 -10.96 1.98
N ASP A 124 -17.83 -12.28 2.03
CA ASP A 124 -18.70 -12.89 3.01
C ASP A 124 -18.08 -12.91 4.41
N TRP A 125 -18.84 -13.42 5.38
CA TRP A 125 -18.47 -13.37 6.79
C TRP A 125 -17.11 -14.02 7.10
N GLU A 126 -16.82 -15.17 6.51
CA GLU A 126 -15.56 -15.89 6.78
C GLU A 126 -14.34 -15.09 6.28
N GLN A 127 -14.43 -14.57 5.07
CA GLN A 127 -13.34 -13.81 4.45
C GLN A 127 -13.10 -12.45 5.13
N ILE A 128 -14.20 -11.72 5.43
CA ILE A 128 -14.06 -10.37 5.99
C ILE A 128 -13.41 -10.35 7.37
N GLN A 129 -13.59 -11.41 8.18
CA GLN A 129 -12.91 -11.55 9.46
C GLN A 129 -11.39 -11.61 9.31
N THR A 130 -10.92 -12.45 8.38
CA THR A 130 -9.48 -12.61 8.12
C THR A 130 -8.89 -11.31 7.56
N LEU A 131 -9.60 -10.67 6.63
CA LEU A 131 -9.17 -9.37 6.07
C LEU A 131 -9.14 -8.27 7.14
N ALA A 132 -10.09 -8.28 8.07
CA ALA A 132 -10.08 -7.35 9.21
C ALA A 132 -8.85 -7.56 10.09
N LEU A 133 -8.55 -8.81 10.48
CA LEU A 133 -7.36 -9.12 11.28
C LEU A 133 -6.07 -8.71 10.55
N TYR A 134 -5.97 -8.98 9.24
CA TYR A 134 -4.82 -8.58 8.45
C TYR A 134 -4.63 -7.06 8.41
N ILE A 135 -5.69 -6.31 8.14
CA ILE A 135 -5.64 -4.85 8.07
C ILE A 135 -5.25 -4.25 9.43
N ILE A 136 -5.83 -4.75 10.53
CA ILE A 136 -5.51 -4.26 11.87
C ILE A 136 -4.05 -4.58 12.22
N TRP A 137 -3.58 -5.80 11.91
CA TRP A 137 -2.19 -6.17 12.07
C TRP A 137 -1.27 -5.23 11.27
N LEU A 138 -1.60 -4.98 9.99
CA LEU A 138 -0.83 -4.13 9.09
C LEU A 138 -0.64 -2.72 9.65
N PHE A 139 -1.72 -2.07 10.07
CA PHE A 139 -1.66 -0.73 10.67
C PHE A 139 -0.88 -0.71 11.99
N CYS A 140 -1.08 -1.70 12.87
CA CYS A 140 -0.34 -1.78 14.12
C CYS A 140 1.14 -2.07 13.91
N TRP A 141 1.49 -2.84 12.88
CA TRP A 141 2.86 -3.15 12.52
C TRP A 141 3.60 -1.93 11.97
N ASP A 142 2.93 -1.19 11.08
CA ASP A 142 3.41 0.04 10.44
C ASP A 142 3.62 1.17 11.45
N ASP A 143 2.57 1.51 12.18
CA ASP A 143 2.61 2.58 13.20
C ASP A 143 3.66 2.32 14.30
N ALA A 144 4.03 1.08 14.58
CA ALA A 144 5.09 0.76 15.56
C ALA A 144 6.50 1.15 15.06
N ILE A 145 6.68 1.33 13.75
CA ILE A 145 7.93 1.79 13.13
C ILE A 145 7.90 3.31 12.94
N ASP A 146 6.73 3.85 12.59
CA ASP A 146 6.58 5.27 12.25
C ASP A 146 6.38 6.18 13.46
N GLN A 147 5.79 5.66 14.53
CA GLN A 147 5.49 6.44 15.71
C GLN A 147 6.57 6.29 16.78
N GLN A 148 6.99 7.43 17.35
CA GLN A 148 7.83 7.46 18.56
C GLN A 148 7.04 6.87 19.73
N GLY A 149 7.21 5.57 19.96
CA GLY A 149 6.64 4.83 21.08
C GLY A 149 7.68 4.46 22.13
N SER A 150 7.30 3.63 23.09
CA SER A 150 8.21 3.14 24.16
C SER A 150 9.40 2.35 23.65
N ASP A 151 9.33 1.80 22.45
CA ASP A 151 10.39 0.97 21.85
C ASP A 151 11.23 1.71 20.79
N ASP A 152 10.85 2.94 20.44
CA ASP A 152 11.51 3.88 19.51
C ASP A 152 12.23 3.22 18.30
N LEU A 153 11.52 2.36 17.59
CA LEU A 153 12.02 1.77 16.35
C LEU A 153 12.12 2.80 15.22
N SER A 154 11.40 3.91 15.34
CA SER A 154 11.36 4.96 14.33
C SER A 154 12.73 5.61 14.06
N ASN A 155 13.62 5.61 15.06
CA ASN A 155 14.97 6.18 15.00
C ASN A 155 16.10 5.13 15.04
N ASP A 156 15.75 3.84 15.09
CA ASP A 156 16.72 2.73 15.13
C ASP A 156 16.58 1.82 13.90
N LEU A 157 17.27 2.18 12.83
CA LEU A 157 17.21 1.48 11.54
C LEU A 157 17.64 0.00 11.65
N LEU A 158 18.62 -0.32 12.51
CA LEU A 158 19.12 -1.68 12.67
C LEU A 158 18.09 -2.57 13.39
N ARG A 159 17.49 -2.08 14.47
CA ARG A 159 16.43 -2.82 15.18
C ARG A 159 15.18 -2.96 14.32
N ALA A 160 14.79 -1.91 13.57
CA ALA A 160 13.70 -1.97 12.61
C ALA A 160 13.99 -3.04 11.54
N LYS A 161 15.19 -3.08 10.96
CA LYS A 161 15.60 -4.10 9.99
C LYS A 161 15.49 -5.52 10.55
N THR A 162 15.94 -5.74 11.77
CA THR A 162 15.83 -7.05 12.43
C THR A 162 14.37 -7.48 12.57
N ARG A 163 13.47 -6.56 12.92
CA ARG A 163 12.04 -6.82 13.00
C ARG A 163 11.43 -7.11 11.63
N HIS A 164 11.83 -6.38 10.59
CA HIS A 164 11.42 -6.59 9.22
C HIS A 164 11.78 -8.00 8.74
N ASP A 165 13.04 -8.40 8.92
CA ASP A 165 13.54 -9.72 8.53
C ASP A 165 12.80 -10.84 9.28
N ASN A 166 12.59 -10.68 10.59
CA ASN A 166 11.80 -11.63 11.36
C ASN A 166 10.36 -11.74 10.88
N THR A 167 9.72 -10.61 10.51
CA THR A 167 8.35 -10.62 9.97
C THR A 167 8.26 -11.37 8.65
N ILE A 168 9.26 -11.24 7.78
CA ILE A 168 9.34 -11.98 6.51
C ILE A 168 9.42 -13.50 6.78
N VAL A 169 10.28 -13.93 7.71
CA VAL A 169 10.42 -15.35 8.09
C VAL A 169 9.10 -15.89 8.65
N VAL A 170 8.45 -15.15 9.55
CA VAL A 170 7.13 -15.53 10.10
C VAL A 170 6.09 -15.68 9.01
N LEU A 171 6.01 -14.71 8.07
CA LEU A 171 5.05 -14.77 6.95
C LEU A 171 5.29 -15.99 6.06
N GLU A 172 6.54 -16.28 5.68
CA GLU A 172 6.86 -17.48 4.89
C GLU A 172 6.37 -18.77 5.58
N HIS A 173 6.60 -18.86 6.87
CA HIS A 173 6.16 -20.02 7.65
C HIS A 173 4.64 -20.14 7.73
N VAL A 174 3.94 -19.07 8.17
CA VAL A 174 2.48 -19.12 8.35
C VAL A 174 1.72 -19.26 7.04
N LEU A 175 2.33 -18.93 5.91
CA LEU A 175 1.79 -19.15 4.57
C LEU A 175 2.13 -20.54 4.02
N GLY A 176 2.93 -21.36 4.74
CA GLY A 176 3.38 -22.67 4.28
C GLY A 176 4.27 -22.59 3.03
N LEU A 177 5.12 -21.58 2.96
CA LEU A 177 6.08 -21.33 1.88
C LEU A 177 7.53 -21.57 2.30
N GLY A 178 7.81 -21.60 3.61
CA GLY A 178 9.12 -21.87 4.18
C GLY A 178 9.50 -23.36 4.13
N PHE A 179 10.80 -23.62 4.19
CA PHE A 179 11.37 -24.96 4.22
C PHE A 179 11.57 -25.51 5.64
N ASP A 180 11.32 -24.70 6.68
CA ASP A 180 11.56 -25.02 8.07
C ASP A 180 10.28 -25.51 8.75
N ASP A 181 10.43 -26.41 9.73
CA ASP A 181 9.33 -26.90 10.59
C ASP A 181 8.83 -25.83 11.59
N GLY A 182 9.44 -24.63 11.58
CA GLY A 182 9.06 -23.52 12.42
C GLY A 182 9.58 -23.59 13.86
N SER A 183 10.42 -24.59 14.20
CA SER A 183 10.91 -24.79 15.57
C SER A 183 11.80 -23.65 16.08
N LEU A 184 12.42 -22.89 15.15
CA LEU A 184 13.32 -21.76 15.46
C LEU A 184 12.66 -20.39 15.27
N ILE A 185 11.39 -20.33 14.83
CA ILE A 185 10.72 -19.07 14.53
C ILE A 185 10.28 -18.37 15.81
N GLN A 186 10.77 -17.16 16.00
CA GLN A 186 10.37 -16.31 17.10
C GLN A 186 9.20 -15.42 16.70
N TYR A 187 8.06 -15.62 17.34
CA TYR A 187 6.91 -14.75 17.18
C TYR A 187 7.01 -13.62 18.20
N ASP A 188 7.18 -12.40 17.71
CA ASP A 188 6.93 -11.23 18.55
C ASP A 188 5.42 -11.08 18.82
N HIS A 189 5.09 -10.12 19.67
CA HIS A 189 3.70 -9.90 20.08
C HIS A 189 2.78 -9.61 18.89
N ALA A 190 3.20 -8.77 17.94
CA ALA A 190 2.40 -8.42 16.77
C ALA A 190 2.30 -9.60 15.78
N ASN A 191 3.40 -10.28 15.50
CA ASN A 191 3.46 -11.34 14.50
C ASN A 191 2.70 -12.62 14.92
N THR A 192 2.31 -12.73 16.20
CA THR A 192 1.45 -13.83 16.67
C THR A 192 0.09 -13.86 15.95
N GLU A 193 -0.46 -12.69 15.61
CA GLU A 193 -1.74 -12.60 14.86
C GLU A 193 -1.64 -13.21 13.45
N LEU A 194 -0.47 -13.22 12.85
CA LEU A 194 -0.23 -13.81 11.52
C LEU A 194 -0.53 -15.31 11.47
N LYS A 195 -0.50 -16.02 12.61
CA LYS A 195 -0.85 -17.46 12.66
C LYS A 195 -2.29 -17.72 12.22
N ALA A 196 -3.23 -16.94 12.74
CA ALA A 196 -4.63 -17.08 12.37
C ALA A 196 -4.89 -16.70 10.91
N ILE A 197 -4.28 -15.59 10.45
CA ILE A 197 -4.38 -15.13 9.06
C ILE A 197 -3.79 -16.17 8.11
N GLY A 198 -2.57 -16.65 8.38
CA GLY A 198 -1.90 -17.65 7.55
C GLY A 198 -2.67 -18.96 7.45
N ALA A 199 -3.24 -19.43 8.56
CA ALA A 199 -4.06 -20.65 8.58
C ALA A 199 -5.30 -20.53 7.67
N GLN A 200 -5.97 -19.38 7.66
CA GLN A 200 -7.13 -19.15 6.79
C GLN A 200 -6.71 -19.06 5.30
N LEU A 201 -5.61 -18.39 5.01
CA LEU A 201 -5.09 -18.32 3.64
C LEU A 201 -4.61 -19.68 3.13
N GLN A 202 -3.96 -20.49 3.97
CA GLN A 202 -3.61 -21.87 3.61
C GLN A 202 -4.85 -22.74 3.33
N LYS A 203 -5.89 -22.62 4.16
CA LYS A 203 -7.17 -23.35 3.99
C LYS A 203 -7.84 -22.96 2.67
N ALA A 204 -7.96 -21.66 2.39
CA ALA A 204 -8.60 -21.14 1.18
C ALA A 204 -7.82 -21.52 -0.10
N TYR A 205 -6.50 -21.48 -0.04
CA TYR A 205 -5.60 -21.71 -1.16
C TYR A 205 -4.83 -23.03 -1.08
N ILE A 206 -5.46 -24.07 -0.54
CA ILE A 206 -4.80 -25.37 -0.31
C ILE A 206 -4.24 -26.00 -1.60
N ARG A 207 -4.86 -25.73 -2.75
CA ARG A 207 -4.46 -26.19 -4.07
C ARG A 207 -3.84 -25.10 -4.95
N ALA A 208 -3.71 -23.89 -4.43
CA ALA A 208 -3.28 -22.69 -5.18
C ALA A 208 -2.16 -22.01 -4.40
N LYS A 209 -0.97 -22.62 -4.43
CA LYS A 209 0.24 -22.09 -3.78
C LYS A 209 0.62 -20.73 -4.33
N GLU A 210 0.34 -20.49 -5.61
CA GLU A 210 0.66 -19.28 -6.36
C GLU A 210 0.06 -18.02 -5.75
N GLN A 211 -1.19 -18.07 -5.26
CA GLN A 211 -1.82 -16.92 -4.58
C GLN A 211 -1.09 -16.56 -3.29
N ARG A 212 -0.69 -17.59 -2.51
CA ARG A 212 0.10 -17.37 -1.28
C ARG A 212 1.47 -16.81 -1.59
N GLN A 213 2.10 -17.25 -2.70
CA GLN A 213 3.38 -16.71 -3.17
C GLN A 213 3.23 -15.27 -3.66
N THR A 214 2.15 -14.96 -4.41
CA THR A 214 1.85 -13.60 -4.85
C THR A 214 1.69 -12.67 -3.64
N PHE A 215 0.88 -13.05 -2.66
CA PHE A 215 0.74 -12.28 -1.42
C PHE A 215 2.08 -12.11 -0.70
N MET A 216 2.86 -13.18 -0.53
CA MET A 216 4.19 -13.13 0.09
C MET A 216 5.15 -12.20 -0.65
N THR A 217 5.14 -12.22 -1.98
CA THR A 217 5.97 -11.32 -2.81
C THR A 217 5.63 -9.86 -2.54
N GLN A 218 4.33 -9.53 -2.46
CA GLN A 218 3.91 -8.17 -2.16
C GLN A 218 4.21 -7.76 -0.71
N MET A 219 4.12 -8.68 0.23
CA MET A 219 4.52 -8.42 1.63
C MET A 219 6.02 -8.15 1.75
N LYS A 220 6.87 -8.91 1.06
CA LYS A 220 8.32 -8.63 1.01
C LYS A 220 8.61 -7.26 0.41
N ARG A 221 7.95 -6.91 -0.69
CA ARG A 221 8.06 -5.59 -1.31
C ARG A 221 7.69 -4.49 -0.31
N TYR A 222 6.52 -4.59 0.31
CA TYR A 222 6.05 -3.63 1.31
C TYR A 222 7.06 -3.45 2.45
N ILE A 223 7.46 -4.53 3.10
CA ILE A 223 8.39 -4.50 4.25
C ILE A 223 9.73 -3.87 3.88
N ASN A 224 10.29 -4.23 2.71
CA ASN A 224 11.56 -3.68 2.25
C ASN A 224 11.44 -2.18 1.94
N ASN A 225 10.36 -1.75 1.30
CA ASN A 225 10.13 -0.33 1.00
C ASN A 225 9.89 0.50 2.27
N CYS A 226 9.24 -0.05 3.30
CA CYS A 226 9.15 0.62 4.61
C CYS A 226 10.54 0.84 5.24
N HIS A 227 11.47 -0.11 5.06
CA HIS A 227 12.85 0.07 5.50
C HIS A 227 13.57 1.18 4.73
N GLU A 228 13.40 1.24 3.42
CA GLU A 228 13.97 2.29 2.55
C GLU A 228 13.37 3.67 2.89
N GLU A 229 12.07 3.76 3.11
CA GLU A 229 11.38 5.00 3.54
C GLU A 229 11.91 5.48 4.89
N GLN A 230 12.08 4.57 5.86
CA GLN A 230 12.67 4.93 7.15
C GLN A 230 14.10 5.43 7.01
N ALA A 231 14.93 4.78 6.19
CA ALA A 231 16.31 5.22 5.95
C ALA A 231 16.35 6.62 5.32
N MET A 232 15.50 6.88 4.32
CA MET A 232 15.36 8.18 3.66
C MET A 232 14.92 9.27 4.64
N ARG A 233 13.91 8.98 5.47
CA ARG A 233 13.42 9.90 6.51
C ARG A 233 14.51 10.28 7.52
N LEU A 234 15.34 9.31 7.92
CA LEU A 234 16.45 9.55 8.86
C LEU A 234 17.60 10.33 8.25
N GLN A 235 17.79 10.29 6.93
CA GLN A 235 18.77 11.12 6.21
C GLN A 235 18.33 12.58 6.08
N GLY A 236 17.02 12.85 6.17
CA GLY A 236 16.47 14.21 6.14
C GLY A 236 16.40 14.86 4.76
N ASP A 237 16.68 14.11 3.69
CA ASP A 237 16.57 14.59 2.31
C ASP A 237 15.18 14.26 1.73
N LEU A 238 14.64 15.18 0.92
CA LEU A 238 13.45 14.91 0.13
C LEU A 238 13.88 14.24 -1.19
N PRO A 239 13.31 13.09 -1.55
CA PRO A 239 13.51 12.51 -2.88
C PRO A 239 12.87 13.40 -3.96
N ASP A 240 13.21 13.20 -5.23
CA ASP A 240 12.39 13.70 -6.31
C ASP A 240 11.05 12.94 -6.39
N LEU A 241 10.07 13.53 -7.10
CA LEU A 241 8.72 12.95 -7.18
C LEU A 241 8.71 11.55 -7.79
N GLN A 242 9.59 11.26 -8.76
CA GLN A 242 9.64 9.94 -9.41
C GLN A 242 10.12 8.88 -8.41
N ALA A 243 11.26 9.10 -7.76
CA ALA A 243 11.79 8.19 -6.75
C ALA A 243 10.80 7.99 -5.59
N TYR A 244 10.12 9.06 -5.16
CA TYR A 244 9.07 9.00 -4.17
C TYR A 244 7.89 8.15 -4.63
N SER A 245 7.37 8.34 -5.85
CA SER A 245 6.25 7.58 -6.40
C SER A 245 6.57 6.08 -6.45
N GLU A 246 7.77 5.71 -6.91
CA GLU A 246 8.23 4.32 -6.94
C GLU A 246 8.25 3.69 -5.54
N LEU A 247 8.80 4.40 -4.55
CA LEU A 247 8.81 3.99 -3.16
C LEU A 247 7.39 3.89 -2.59
N ARG A 248 6.56 4.89 -2.85
CA ARG A 248 5.19 5.00 -2.32
C ARG A 248 4.26 3.90 -2.82
N HIS A 249 4.45 3.41 -4.04
CA HIS A 249 3.76 2.19 -4.51
C HIS A 249 4.07 0.95 -3.65
N GLY A 250 5.22 0.89 -3.02
CA GLY A 250 5.56 -0.15 -2.05
C GLY A 250 4.99 0.13 -0.66
N THR A 251 5.28 1.31 -0.09
CA THR A 251 4.94 1.65 1.31
C THR A 251 3.45 1.88 1.54
N ALA A 252 2.66 2.18 0.50
CA ALA A 252 1.20 2.29 0.62
C ALA A 252 0.49 0.96 0.94
N ALA A 253 1.20 -0.18 0.90
CA ALA A 253 0.69 -1.54 1.14
C ALA A 253 -0.44 -1.99 0.21
N VAL A 254 -0.86 -1.19 -0.77
CA VAL A 254 -2.04 -1.45 -1.63
C VAL A 254 -1.90 -2.75 -2.41
N TRP A 255 -0.71 -3.07 -2.90
CA TRP A 255 -0.47 -4.31 -3.64
C TRP A 255 -0.69 -5.56 -2.79
N THR A 256 -0.44 -5.49 -1.48
CA THR A 256 -0.74 -6.59 -0.55
C THR A 256 -2.25 -6.78 -0.39
N LEU A 257 -3.01 -5.67 -0.40
CA LEU A 257 -4.48 -5.68 -0.35
C LEU A 257 -5.07 -6.20 -1.67
N CYS A 258 -4.54 -5.80 -2.82
CA CYS A 258 -4.94 -6.30 -4.14
C CYS A 258 -4.71 -7.82 -4.26
N ALA A 259 -3.60 -8.34 -3.72
CA ALA A 259 -3.31 -9.77 -3.70
C ALA A 259 -4.32 -10.60 -2.89
N LEU A 260 -5.12 -9.97 -2.02
CA LEU A 260 -6.15 -10.61 -1.22
C LEU A 260 -7.57 -10.45 -1.79
N ILE A 261 -7.74 -9.79 -2.95
CA ILE A 261 -9.07 -9.62 -3.57
C ILE A 261 -9.69 -10.98 -3.92
N GLU A 262 -8.93 -11.89 -4.53
CA GLU A 262 -9.42 -13.24 -4.87
C GLU A 262 -9.90 -13.99 -3.61
N TYR A 263 -9.14 -13.88 -2.51
CA TYR A 263 -9.57 -14.42 -1.22
C TYR A 263 -10.88 -13.79 -0.75
N GLY A 264 -10.99 -12.48 -0.83
CA GLY A 264 -12.18 -11.74 -0.43
C GLY A 264 -13.42 -12.09 -1.25
N LEU A 265 -13.26 -12.35 -2.55
CA LEU A 265 -14.33 -12.74 -3.45
C LEU A 265 -14.67 -14.26 -3.35
N ALA A 266 -13.85 -15.03 -2.64
CA ALA A 266 -13.91 -16.50 -2.63
C ALA A 266 -13.85 -17.10 -4.05
N GLU A 267 -13.19 -16.41 -4.98
CA GLU A 267 -13.04 -16.79 -6.38
C GLU A 267 -11.56 -16.82 -6.77
N ASN A 268 -11.17 -17.73 -7.66
CA ASN A 268 -9.80 -17.81 -8.15
C ASN A 268 -9.75 -17.40 -9.61
N MET A 269 -8.99 -16.36 -9.90
CA MET A 269 -8.65 -15.95 -11.25
C MET A 269 -7.72 -17.00 -11.87
N PRO A 270 -7.94 -17.43 -13.13
CA PRO A 270 -6.99 -18.30 -13.84
C PRO A 270 -5.58 -17.70 -13.83
N GLU A 271 -4.58 -18.57 -13.65
CA GLU A 271 -3.18 -18.14 -13.49
C GLU A 271 -2.69 -17.27 -14.66
N HIS A 272 -2.97 -17.67 -15.90
CA HIS A 272 -2.57 -16.94 -17.09
C HIS A 272 -3.16 -15.51 -17.15
N ILE A 273 -4.34 -15.28 -16.55
CA ILE A 273 -4.96 -13.97 -16.47
C ILE A 273 -4.29 -13.13 -15.36
N ARG A 274 -4.00 -13.74 -14.21
CA ARG A 274 -3.36 -13.05 -13.06
C ARG A 274 -2.05 -12.39 -13.43
N TYR A 275 -1.28 -12.97 -14.35
CA TYR A 275 -0.01 -12.44 -14.81
C TYR A 275 -0.10 -11.54 -16.04
N MET A 276 -1.30 -11.23 -16.54
CA MET A 276 -1.46 -10.27 -17.62
C MET A 276 -1.02 -8.87 -17.19
N LYS A 277 -0.45 -8.13 -18.14
CA LYS A 277 0.02 -6.76 -17.91
C LYS A 277 -1.10 -5.85 -17.40
N GLU A 278 -2.31 -6.04 -17.86
CA GLU A 278 -3.48 -5.27 -17.50
C GLU A 278 -3.82 -5.42 -16.00
N VAL A 279 -3.65 -6.61 -15.42
CA VAL A 279 -3.83 -6.84 -13.98
C VAL A 279 -2.78 -6.05 -13.18
N GLN A 280 -1.53 -6.05 -13.63
CA GLN A 280 -0.46 -5.27 -13.00
C GLN A 280 -0.74 -3.77 -13.09
N THR A 281 -1.19 -3.29 -14.26
CA THR A 281 -1.59 -1.89 -14.47
C THR A 281 -2.75 -1.52 -13.54
N ILE A 282 -3.78 -2.37 -13.41
CA ILE A 282 -4.90 -2.15 -12.47
C ILE A 282 -4.41 -2.02 -11.04
N TRP A 283 -3.46 -2.85 -10.59
CA TRP A 283 -2.87 -2.74 -9.25
C TRP A 283 -2.07 -1.44 -9.06
N GLU A 284 -1.28 -1.09 -10.07
CA GLU A 284 -0.48 0.14 -10.06
C GLU A 284 -1.38 1.36 -9.93
N GLU A 285 -2.44 1.44 -10.76
CA GLU A 285 -3.34 2.59 -10.74
C GLU A 285 -4.27 2.60 -9.52
N THR A 286 -4.63 1.43 -8.97
CA THR A 286 -5.29 1.34 -7.66
C THR A 286 -4.39 1.91 -6.56
N SER A 287 -3.11 1.54 -6.57
CA SER A 287 -2.12 2.06 -5.62
C SER A 287 -1.93 3.56 -5.79
N ARG A 288 -1.78 4.04 -7.04
CA ARG A 288 -1.62 5.45 -7.38
C ARG A 288 -2.80 6.29 -6.90
N GLY A 289 -4.02 5.84 -7.16
CA GLY A 289 -5.25 6.51 -6.72
C GLY A 289 -5.34 6.62 -5.20
N ILE A 290 -4.91 5.58 -4.47
CA ILE A 290 -4.93 5.56 -3.01
C ILE A 290 -3.83 6.46 -2.43
N TRP A 291 -2.58 6.34 -2.88
CA TRP A 291 -1.51 7.11 -2.25
C TRP A 291 -1.59 8.60 -2.58
N ILE A 292 -1.98 9.00 -3.81
CA ILE A 292 -2.18 10.41 -4.15
C ILE A 292 -3.26 11.04 -3.28
N THR A 293 -4.41 10.38 -3.16
CA THR A 293 -5.51 10.91 -2.33
C THR A 293 -5.14 10.92 -0.85
N ASN A 294 -4.40 9.92 -0.38
CA ASN A 294 -3.90 9.87 0.99
C ASN A 294 -2.93 11.03 1.26
N ASP A 295 -1.93 11.25 0.43
CA ASP A 295 -0.92 12.30 0.61
C ASP A 295 -1.55 13.70 0.66
N ILE A 296 -2.53 13.97 -0.22
CA ILE A 296 -3.26 15.25 -0.20
C ILE A 296 -4.07 15.41 1.11
N LEU A 297 -4.81 14.38 1.52
CA LEU A 297 -5.75 14.47 2.62
C LEU A 297 -5.11 14.24 4.00
N SER A 298 -3.97 13.55 4.07
CA SER A 298 -3.22 13.29 5.31
C SER A 298 -2.26 14.41 5.67
N LEU A 299 -1.96 15.34 4.76
CA LEU A 299 -0.97 16.39 4.94
C LEU A 299 -1.11 17.13 6.27
N LYS A 300 -2.35 17.52 6.65
CA LYS A 300 -2.63 18.16 7.94
C LYS A 300 -2.22 17.32 9.15
N LYS A 301 -2.44 16.00 9.08
CA LYS A 301 -2.06 15.06 10.14
C LYS A 301 -0.54 14.94 10.25
N GLU A 302 0.16 14.97 9.11
CA GLU A 302 1.58 14.70 8.99
C GLU A 302 2.47 15.90 9.31
N ILE A 303 1.94 17.13 9.18
CA ILE A 303 2.68 18.33 9.60
C ILE A 303 2.90 18.28 11.11
N PRO A 304 4.16 18.17 11.59
CA PRO A 304 4.43 18.10 13.00
C PRO A 304 4.18 19.44 13.68
N GLN A 305 3.67 19.41 14.91
CA GLN A 305 3.50 20.62 15.71
C GLN A 305 4.86 21.20 16.15
N ASP A 306 5.83 20.31 16.39
CA ASP A 306 7.21 20.67 16.73
C ASP A 306 8.02 20.88 15.44
N ALA A 307 8.59 22.08 15.32
CA ALA A 307 9.42 22.45 14.15
C ALA A 307 10.69 21.58 14.01
N ALA A 308 11.19 21.00 15.10
CA ALA A 308 12.36 20.11 15.06
C ALA A 308 12.07 18.75 14.38
N LYS A 309 10.79 18.37 14.31
CA LYS A 309 10.33 17.12 13.65
C LYS A 309 9.91 17.35 12.19
N ALA A 310 10.06 18.55 11.66
CA ALA A 310 9.67 18.89 10.30
C ALA A 310 10.48 18.10 9.23
N GLU A 311 11.67 17.62 9.57
CA GLU A 311 12.53 16.80 8.69
C GLU A 311 11.94 15.43 8.34
N SER A 312 10.95 14.97 9.10
CA SER A 312 10.37 13.64 8.95
C SER A 312 9.15 13.56 8.05
N VAL A 313 8.75 14.66 7.40
CA VAL A 313 7.56 14.65 6.52
C VAL A 313 7.96 14.26 5.10
N VAL A 314 7.67 13.02 4.74
CA VAL A 314 7.86 12.47 3.39
C VAL A 314 6.49 12.32 2.74
N ASN A 315 6.12 13.26 1.86
CA ASN A 315 4.80 13.35 1.24
C ASN A 315 4.92 14.11 -0.10
N ALA A 316 4.16 13.72 -1.11
CA ALA A 316 4.24 14.28 -2.45
C ALA A 316 4.03 15.80 -2.51
N VAL A 317 3.17 16.37 -1.66
CA VAL A 317 2.89 17.81 -1.65
C VAL A 317 4.13 18.63 -1.28
N PRO A 318 4.80 18.40 -0.13
CA PRO A 318 6.06 19.09 0.19
C PRO A 318 7.19 18.77 -0.80
N ILE A 319 7.26 17.59 -1.40
CA ILE A 319 8.24 17.26 -2.44
C ILE A 319 8.06 18.20 -3.65
N LEU A 320 6.85 18.30 -4.20
CA LEU A 320 6.54 19.19 -5.32
C LEU A 320 6.74 20.68 -4.98
N MET A 321 6.53 21.06 -3.72
CA MET A 321 6.84 22.41 -3.27
C MET A 321 8.35 22.67 -3.20
N GLY A 322 9.14 21.67 -2.82
CA GLY A 322 10.60 21.72 -2.88
C GLY A 322 11.13 21.90 -4.30
N GLU A 323 10.40 21.39 -5.30
CA GLU A 323 10.66 21.62 -6.73
C GLU A 323 10.19 23.01 -7.24
N GLY A 324 9.72 23.89 -6.35
CA GLY A 324 9.35 25.27 -6.67
C GLY A 324 7.86 25.52 -6.95
N LYS A 325 6.98 24.51 -6.77
CA LYS A 325 5.53 24.74 -6.91
C LYS A 325 4.95 25.39 -5.65
N SER A 326 3.93 26.23 -5.82
CA SER A 326 3.09 26.63 -4.69
C SER A 326 2.27 25.46 -4.17
N LEU A 327 1.76 25.54 -2.92
CA LEU A 327 0.89 24.52 -2.33
C LEU A 327 -0.26 24.10 -3.28
N GLN A 328 -0.96 25.08 -3.85
CA GLN A 328 -2.11 24.80 -4.71
C GLN A 328 -1.68 24.24 -6.09
N GLN A 329 -0.50 24.63 -6.61
CA GLN A 329 0.04 24.04 -7.83
C GLN A 329 0.52 22.60 -7.62
N ALA A 330 1.09 22.29 -6.46
CA ALA A 330 1.46 20.91 -6.10
C ALA A 330 0.24 19.99 -6.06
N VAL A 331 -0.82 20.41 -5.36
CA VAL A 331 -2.07 19.64 -5.32
C VAL A 331 -2.73 19.56 -6.70
N GLY A 332 -2.73 20.64 -7.48
CA GLY A 332 -3.26 20.61 -8.86
C GLY A 332 -2.53 19.60 -9.74
N ALA A 333 -1.21 19.49 -9.64
CA ALA A 333 -0.41 18.50 -10.37
C ALA A 333 -0.79 17.07 -9.96
N LEU A 334 -0.91 16.79 -8.66
CA LEU A 334 -1.32 15.48 -8.16
C LEU A 334 -2.75 15.10 -8.58
N LEU A 335 -3.67 16.08 -8.63
CA LEU A 335 -5.03 15.83 -9.10
C LEU A 335 -5.09 15.55 -10.60
N THR A 336 -4.22 16.15 -11.41
CA THR A 336 -4.08 15.82 -12.83
C THR A 336 -3.55 14.40 -12.99
N GLU A 337 -2.50 14.02 -12.26
CA GLU A 337 -1.98 12.65 -12.25
C GLU A 337 -3.04 11.62 -11.81
N LEU A 338 -3.87 11.97 -10.82
CA LEU A 338 -4.99 11.14 -10.39
C LEU A 338 -6.04 10.95 -11.49
N GLN A 339 -6.36 11.98 -12.26
CA GLN A 339 -7.28 11.88 -13.41
C GLN A 339 -6.73 10.96 -14.50
N ASP A 340 -5.44 11.09 -14.82
CA ASP A 340 -4.76 10.22 -15.78
C ASP A 340 -4.73 8.77 -15.28
N SER A 341 -4.45 8.55 -14.00
CA SER A 341 -4.49 7.24 -13.34
C SER A 341 -5.85 6.55 -13.49
N VAL A 342 -6.94 7.27 -13.24
CA VAL A 342 -8.30 6.73 -13.43
C VAL A 342 -8.55 6.34 -14.88
N ALA A 343 -8.10 7.14 -15.84
CA ALA A 343 -8.27 6.84 -17.27
C ALA A 343 -7.45 5.59 -17.69
N ILE A 344 -6.22 5.47 -17.19
CA ILE A 344 -5.36 4.30 -17.44
C ILE A 344 -5.97 3.03 -16.82
N PHE A 345 -6.48 3.12 -15.59
CA PHE A 345 -7.18 2.01 -14.93
C PHE A 345 -8.36 1.51 -15.77
N GLU A 346 -9.24 2.41 -16.23
CA GLU A 346 -10.44 2.04 -17.00
C GLU A 346 -10.06 1.44 -18.35
N LEU A 347 -9.02 1.95 -19.01
CA LEU A 347 -8.51 1.38 -20.24
C LEU A 347 -7.98 -0.05 -20.02
N ALA A 348 -7.18 -0.25 -18.98
CA ALA A 348 -6.64 -1.58 -18.64
C ALA A 348 -7.78 -2.57 -18.28
N ALA A 349 -8.79 -2.13 -17.52
CA ALA A 349 -9.94 -2.94 -17.17
C ALA A 349 -10.76 -3.36 -18.40
N SER A 350 -10.98 -2.44 -19.36
CA SER A 350 -11.68 -2.73 -20.61
C SER A 350 -10.92 -3.74 -21.47
N ILE A 351 -9.60 -3.52 -21.65
CA ILE A 351 -8.74 -4.44 -22.42
C ILE A 351 -8.74 -5.84 -21.78
N LEU A 352 -8.60 -5.91 -20.45
CA LEU A 352 -8.61 -7.16 -19.71
C LEU A 352 -9.92 -7.91 -19.90
N GLU A 353 -11.07 -7.23 -19.74
CA GLU A 353 -12.39 -7.83 -19.91
C GLU A 353 -12.61 -8.40 -21.31
N GLU A 354 -12.14 -7.69 -22.35
CA GLU A 354 -12.21 -8.17 -23.74
C GLU A 354 -11.30 -9.37 -23.98
N ALA A 355 -10.11 -9.39 -23.38
CA ALA A 355 -9.10 -10.41 -23.63
C ALA A 355 -9.40 -11.78 -22.99
N VAL A 356 -10.14 -11.81 -21.86
CA VAL A 356 -10.31 -13.04 -21.04
C VAL A 356 -11.39 -14.00 -21.53
N GLY A 357 -12.20 -13.61 -22.50
CA GLY A 357 -13.35 -14.39 -23.02
C GLY A 357 -14.53 -14.43 -22.05
N GLU A 358 -15.72 -14.72 -22.57
CA GLU A 358 -17.01 -14.63 -21.86
C GLU A 358 -17.02 -15.36 -20.49
N LYS A 359 -16.39 -16.52 -20.42
CA LYS A 359 -16.37 -17.34 -19.20
C LYS A 359 -15.74 -16.65 -18.01
N ASN A 360 -14.77 -15.79 -18.23
CA ASN A 360 -13.99 -15.15 -17.17
C ASN A 360 -14.38 -13.68 -16.96
N GLN A 361 -15.25 -13.10 -17.81
CA GLN A 361 -15.60 -11.68 -17.71
C GLN A 361 -16.24 -11.32 -16.38
N GLU A 362 -17.06 -12.20 -15.82
CA GLU A 362 -17.76 -11.91 -14.55
C GLU A 362 -16.76 -11.77 -13.38
N ILE A 363 -15.79 -12.68 -13.26
CA ILE A 363 -14.77 -12.58 -12.21
C ILE A 363 -13.90 -11.33 -12.40
N ILE A 364 -13.56 -10.97 -13.65
CA ILE A 364 -12.79 -9.78 -13.94
C ILE A 364 -13.55 -8.50 -13.57
N ARG A 365 -14.84 -8.41 -13.91
CA ARG A 365 -15.67 -7.27 -13.49
C ARG A 365 -15.72 -7.12 -11.98
N LYS A 366 -15.94 -8.22 -11.24
CA LYS A 366 -15.93 -8.22 -9.77
C LYS A 366 -14.57 -7.79 -9.21
N TYR A 367 -13.50 -8.27 -9.83
CA TYR A 367 -12.14 -7.93 -9.43
C TYR A 367 -11.82 -6.45 -9.63
N CYS A 368 -12.10 -5.90 -10.80
CA CYS A 368 -11.94 -4.47 -11.09
C CYS A 368 -12.85 -3.60 -10.21
N ASP A 369 -14.10 -4.03 -9.95
CA ASP A 369 -15.00 -3.33 -9.03
C ASP A 369 -14.46 -3.32 -7.59
N ALA A 370 -13.83 -4.39 -7.14
CA ALA A 370 -13.16 -4.43 -5.84
C ALA A 370 -11.98 -3.43 -5.77
N CYS A 371 -11.17 -3.32 -6.82
CA CYS A 371 -10.10 -2.32 -6.91
C CYS A 371 -10.65 -0.88 -6.88
N ARG A 372 -11.71 -0.60 -7.64
CA ARG A 372 -12.40 0.71 -7.60
C ARG A 372 -12.92 1.04 -6.20
N CYS A 373 -13.51 0.05 -5.52
CA CYS A 373 -13.99 0.20 -4.15
C CYS A 373 -12.87 0.51 -3.16
N MET A 374 -11.68 -0.05 -3.34
CA MET A 374 -10.52 0.28 -2.49
C MET A 374 -10.16 1.76 -2.61
N VAL A 375 -10.09 2.31 -3.82
CA VAL A 375 -9.74 3.72 -4.03
C VAL A 375 -10.81 4.64 -3.45
N THR A 376 -12.08 4.46 -3.83
CA THR A 376 -13.17 5.30 -3.33
C THR A 376 -13.42 5.11 -1.84
N GLY A 377 -13.22 3.90 -1.33
CA GLY A 377 -13.28 3.55 0.08
C GLY A 377 -12.15 4.22 0.90
N SER A 378 -10.95 4.35 0.33
CA SER A 378 -9.84 5.10 0.93
C SER A 378 -10.20 6.56 1.13
N VAL A 379 -10.72 7.22 0.09
CA VAL A 379 -11.19 8.61 0.17
C VAL A 379 -12.29 8.74 1.23
N GLN A 380 -13.29 7.85 1.22
CA GLN A 380 -14.39 7.88 2.16
C GLN A 380 -13.92 7.72 3.62
N PHE A 381 -13.07 6.73 3.87
CA PHE A 381 -12.51 6.51 5.19
C PHE A 381 -11.71 7.71 5.69
N THR A 382 -10.86 8.28 4.83
CA THR A 382 -10.04 9.45 5.17
C THR A 382 -10.90 10.65 5.56
N LEU A 383 -12.00 10.86 4.85
CA LEU A 383 -12.93 11.96 5.15
C LEU A 383 -13.76 11.75 6.42
N GLU A 384 -14.09 10.49 6.76
CA GLU A 384 -14.89 10.13 7.94
C GLU A 384 -14.06 9.95 9.22
N SER A 385 -12.80 9.52 9.10
CA SER A 385 -11.96 9.12 10.23
C SER A 385 -11.38 10.30 11.00
N THR A 386 -11.44 10.23 12.32
CA THR A 386 -10.78 11.20 13.23
C THR A 386 -9.26 11.24 13.05
N ARG A 387 -8.66 10.16 12.53
CA ARG A 387 -7.21 10.04 12.28
C ARG A 387 -6.65 11.20 11.45
N TYR A 388 -7.41 11.70 10.48
CA TYR A 388 -6.95 12.70 9.50
C TYR A 388 -7.29 14.15 9.89
N LYS A 389 -8.05 14.36 10.96
CA LYS A 389 -8.40 15.69 11.50
C LYS A 389 -9.13 16.60 10.49
N LEU A 390 -9.95 16.01 9.60
CA LEU A 390 -10.68 16.71 8.55
C LEU A 390 -12.10 17.11 8.93
N ALA A 391 -12.52 16.83 10.15
CA ALA A 391 -13.84 17.25 10.65
C ALA A 391 -14.01 18.76 10.49
N GLY A 392 -15.12 19.17 9.87
CA GLY A 392 -15.45 20.57 9.62
C GLY A 392 -14.70 21.24 8.47
N CYS A 393 -13.85 20.51 7.71
CA CYS A 393 -13.16 21.05 6.54
C CYS A 393 -13.99 20.96 5.25
N MET A 394 -15.08 20.17 5.24
CA MET A 394 -15.88 19.91 4.02
C MET A 394 -16.92 21.00 3.79
N ASN A 395 -16.94 21.51 2.59
CA ASN A 395 -17.91 22.48 2.09
C ASN A 395 -19.18 21.79 1.56
N LYS A 396 -20.22 22.56 1.28
CA LYS A 396 -21.53 22.04 0.80
C LYS A 396 -21.45 21.35 -0.58
N ASP A 397 -20.51 21.74 -1.42
CA ASP A 397 -20.25 21.16 -2.74
C ASP A 397 -19.35 19.91 -2.71
N GLY A 398 -18.89 19.51 -1.51
CA GLY A 398 -17.98 18.40 -1.28
C GLY A 398 -16.51 18.73 -1.46
N SER A 399 -16.17 19.98 -1.75
CA SER A 399 -14.77 20.45 -1.67
C SER A 399 -14.32 20.59 -0.22
N LEU A 400 -13.00 20.72 0.00
CA LEU A 400 -12.41 20.83 1.32
C LEU A 400 -11.55 22.10 1.39
N ASP A 401 -11.65 22.82 2.51
CA ASP A 401 -10.73 23.88 2.91
C ASP A 401 -10.01 23.44 4.19
N ILE A 402 -8.77 23.00 4.05
CA ILE A 402 -7.98 22.40 5.11
C ILE A 402 -6.96 23.41 5.60
N LEU A 403 -7.13 23.90 6.83
CA LEU A 403 -6.12 24.72 7.52
C LEU A 403 -4.99 23.81 8.00
N LEU A 404 -3.77 24.06 7.49
CA LEU A 404 -2.55 23.33 7.79
C LEU A 404 -1.80 23.87 9.02
#